data_3150e355ba7162288fbb07ce3fa6a34f
#
_entry.id   3150e355ba7162288fbb07ce3fa6a34f
#
_cell.length_a   1.000
_cell.length_b   1.000
_cell.length_c   1.000
_cell.angle_alpha   90.00
_cell.angle_beta   90.00
_cell.angle_gamma   90.00
#
_symmetry.space_group_name_H-M   'P 1'
#
loop_
_entity.id
_entity.type
_entity.pdbx_description
1 polymer ?
#
loop_
_entity_poly.entity_id
_entity_poly.type
_entity_poly.pdbx_seq_one_letter_code
_entity_poly.pdbx_strand_id
1 'polypeptide(L)'
;VLIKKNIKRVGVTNNKDEMIGILEQIDVLSHFANHTYVVDSKIKKAKNLEDLKDSSKDLINIISSLHAKGVKVNHISNLIGQLNTKVYQKLYELILPKELRNNACFIVMGSEGRNEQIIKTDQDNALVIKDGIEVEQYKFYMNEITKNLIDFGYPICEGNIMVSNPFWCKTVNEYKNETARWIEAPGIQNYMDLAIFFDSFAVAGNKELLINLKDNLFNKLHDK
;
A
#
# COMPACT_ATOMS: atom_id res chain seq x y z
N VAL A 1 -14.16 22.70 11.03
CA VAL A 1 -14.89 23.45 12.06
C VAL A 1 -16.12 22.67 12.50
N LEU A 2 -17.00 22.19 11.58
CA LEU A 2 -18.23 21.46 11.89
C LEU A 2 -18.00 20.28 12.84
N ILE A 3 -17.11 19.34 12.45
CA ILE A 3 -16.84 18.12 13.23
C ILE A 3 -16.13 18.46 14.55
N LYS A 4 -15.11 19.34 14.52
CA LYS A 4 -14.31 19.68 15.71
C LYS A 4 -15.12 20.38 16.79
N LYS A 5 -16.15 21.17 16.40
CA LYS A 5 -17.01 21.93 17.33
C LYS A 5 -18.37 21.27 17.56
N ASN A 6 -18.59 20.07 17.04
CA ASN A 6 -19.87 19.34 17.08
C ASN A 6 -21.07 20.17 16.57
N ILE A 7 -20.82 20.99 15.53
CA ILE A 7 -21.85 21.81 14.90
C ILE A 7 -22.51 20.97 13.81
N LYS A 8 -23.81 20.73 13.93
CA LYS A 8 -24.58 19.89 12.99
C LYS A 8 -24.90 20.61 11.68
N ARG A 9 -25.09 21.93 11.72
CA ARG A 9 -25.50 22.76 10.59
C ARG A 9 -24.85 24.13 10.65
N VAL A 10 -24.53 24.71 9.48
CA VAL A 10 -24.07 26.08 9.33
C VAL A 10 -24.84 26.75 8.17
N GLY A 11 -25.24 28.01 8.34
CA GLY A 11 -25.71 28.83 7.23
C GLY A 11 -24.56 29.22 6.32
N VAL A 12 -24.80 29.20 5.02
CA VAL A 12 -23.86 29.66 3.99
C VAL A 12 -24.39 30.96 3.42
N THR A 13 -23.57 32.02 3.45
CA THR A 13 -23.94 33.33 2.89
C THR A 13 -23.05 33.64 1.67
N ASN A 14 -23.57 34.49 0.78
CA ASN A 14 -22.77 35.07 -0.30
C ASN A 14 -21.95 36.28 0.20
N ASN A 15 -21.20 36.92 -0.71
CA ASN A 15 -20.40 38.12 -0.40
C ASN A 15 -21.21 39.35 0.00
N LYS A 16 -22.56 39.27 -0.04
CA LYS A 16 -23.49 40.31 0.39
C LYS A 16 -24.19 39.94 1.70
N ASP A 17 -23.69 38.93 2.43
CA ASP A 17 -24.29 38.38 3.65
C ASP A 17 -25.74 37.82 3.49
N GLU A 18 -26.17 37.58 2.25
CA GLU A 18 -27.46 36.93 2.00
C GLU A 18 -27.30 35.40 2.16
N MET A 19 -28.25 34.77 2.86
CA MET A 19 -28.26 33.34 3.06
C MET A 19 -28.53 32.60 1.74
N ILE A 20 -27.60 31.79 1.27
CA ILE A 20 -27.70 31.02 0.03
C ILE A 20 -27.94 29.53 0.25
N GLY A 21 -27.81 29.05 1.50
CA GLY A 21 -28.06 27.65 1.83
C GLY A 21 -27.66 27.26 3.24
N ILE A 22 -27.91 26.01 3.55
CA ILE A 22 -27.51 25.38 4.81
C ILE A 22 -26.59 24.20 4.44
N LEU A 23 -25.42 24.09 5.10
CA LEU A 23 -24.54 22.97 4.99
C LEU A 23 -24.65 22.12 6.25
N GLU A 24 -25.06 20.89 6.11
CA GLU A 24 -25.11 19.90 7.19
C GLU A 24 -23.81 19.10 7.32
N GLN A 25 -23.51 18.60 8.51
CA GLN A 25 -22.37 17.73 8.75
C GLN A 25 -22.43 16.48 7.85
N ILE A 26 -23.63 15.96 7.60
CA ILE A 26 -23.87 14.79 6.74
C ILE A 26 -23.54 15.07 5.27
N ASP A 27 -23.76 16.29 4.78
CA ASP A 27 -23.44 16.66 3.39
C ASP A 27 -21.92 16.61 3.16
N VAL A 28 -21.16 17.10 4.14
CA VAL A 28 -19.69 17.05 4.11
C VAL A 28 -19.21 15.59 4.14
N LEU A 29 -19.75 14.78 5.04
CA LEU A 29 -19.40 13.36 5.14
C LEU A 29 -19.76 12.59 3.87
N SER A 30 -20.96 12.83 3.31
CA SER A 30 -21.41 12.18 2.07
C SER A 30 -20.54 12.56 0.88
N HIS A 31 -20.13 13.82 0.79
CA HIS A 31 -19.25 14.28 -0.28
C HIS A 31 -17.89 13.57 -0.26
N PHE A 32 -17.30 13.40 0.93
CA PHE A 32 -16.02 12.66 1.09
C PHE A 32 -16.17 11.16 0.83
N ALA A 33 -17.24 10.57 1.39
CA ALA A 33 -17.51 9.14 1.20
C ALA A 33 -17.73 8.80 -0.29
N ASN A 34 -18.45 9.65 -1.03
CA ASN A 34 -18.72 9.42 -2.45
C ASN A 34 -17.46 9.43 -3.31
N HIS A 35 -16.54 10.38 -3.11
CA HIS A 35 -15.29 10.42 -3.88
C HIS A 35 -14.43 9.18 -3.66
N THR A 36 -14.26 8.77 -2.41
CA THR A 36 -13.50 7.56 -2.05
C THR A 36 -14.16 6.30 -2.58
N TYR A 37 -15.49 6.21 -2.45
CA TYR A 37 -16.26 5.07 -2.94
C TYR A 37 -16.16 4.91 -4.46
N VAL A 38 -16.19 6.02 -5.21
CA VAL A 38 -16.07 5.98 -6.68
C VAL A 38 -14.72 5.39 -7.09
N VAL A 39 -13.61 5.83 -6.48
CA VAL A 39 -12.27 5.29 -6.83
C VAL A 39 -12.11 3.86 -6.36
N ASP A 40 -12.57 3.50 -5.16
CA ASP A 40 -12.59 2.12 -4.68
C ASP A 40 -13.38 1.21 -5.64
N SER A 41 -14.54 1.68 -6.09
CA SER A 41 -15.37 0.95 -7.05
C SER A 41 -14.69 0.78 -8.41
N LYS A 42 -13.98 1.81 -8.91
CA LYS A 42 -13.21 1.74 -10.16
C LYS A 42 -12.08 0.71 -10.05
N ILE A 43 -11.29 0.76 -8.96
CA ILE A 43 -10.21 -0.21 -8.72
C ILE A 43 -10.76 -1.64 -8.71
N LYS A 44 -11.83 -1.90 -7.96
CA LYS A 44 -12.46 -3.23 -7.88
C LYS A 44 -12.98 -3.74 -9.22
N LYS A 45 -13.54 -2.84 -10.05
CA LYS A 45 -14.13 -3.16 -11.35
C LYS A 45 -13.12 -3.20 -12.49
N ALA A 46 -11.87 -2.79 -12.28
CA ALA A 46 -10.83 -2.84 -13.28
C ALA A 46 -10.68 -4.25 -13.84
N LYS A 47 -10.74 -4.41 -15.17
CA LYS A 47 -10.65 -5.69 -15.86
C LYS A 47 -9.29 -5.94 -16.50
N ASN A 48 -8.52 -4.89 -16.67
CA ASN A 48 -7.19 -4.89 -17.28
C ASN A 48 -6.28 -3.85 -16.61
N LEU A 49 -5.01 -3.81 -17.02
CA LEU A 49 -4.00 -2.94 -16.45
C LEU A 49 -4.26 -1.45 -16.74
N GLU A 50 -4.85 -1.12 -17.90
CA GLU A 50 -5.16 0.26 -18.25
C GLU A 50 -6.29 0.83 -17.38
N ASP A 51 -7.38 0.06 -17.16
CA ASP A 51 -8.44 0.44 -16.22
C ASP A 51 -7.88 0.72 -14.82
N LEU A 52 -6.92 -0.11 -14.37
CA LEU A 52 -6.31 0.02 -13.06
C LEU A 52 -5.38 1.23 -12.98
N LYS A 53 -4.61 1.50 -14.03
CA LYS A 53 -3.75 2.66 -14.18
C LYS A 53 -4.55 3.96 -14.07
N ASP A 54 -5.65 4.06 -14.79
CA ASP A 54 -6.51 5.25 -14.74
C ASP A 54 -7.14 5.44 -13.36
N SER A 55 -7.59 4.36 -12.72
CA SER A 55 -8.08 4.41 -11.34
C SER A 55 -6.99 4.87 -10.36
N SER A 56 -5.74 4.48 -10.59
CA SER A 56 -4.58 4.86 -9.77
C SER A 56 -4.23 6.35 -9.94
N LYS A 57 -4.45 6.96 -11.11
CA LYS A 57 -4.28 8.41 -11.32
C LYS A 57 -5.29 9.23 -10.53
N ASP A 58 -6.51 8.73 -10.38
CA ASP A 58 -7.57 9.41 -9.62
C ASP A 58 -7.22 9.61 -8.13
N LEU A 59 -6.30 8.81 -7.57
CA LEU A 59 -5.81 8.97 -6.20
C LEU A 59 -5.16 10.35 -5.97
N ILE A 60 -4.39 10.85 -6.93
CA ILE A 60 -3.73 12.16 -6.84
C ILE A 60 -4.77 13.27 -6.76
N ASN A 61 -5.86 13.14 -7.51
CA ASN A 61 -6.95 14.13 -7.51
C ASN A 61 -7.66 14.14 -6.15
N ILE A 62 -7.84 12.98 -5.52
CA ILE A 62 -8.40 12.88 -4.16
C ILE A 62 -7.50 13.57 -3.16
N ILE A 63 -6.20 13.31 -3.17
CA ILE A 63 -5.22 13.93 -2.26
C ILE A 63 -5.31 15.45 -2.36
N SER A 64 -5.20 15.99 -3.57
CA SER A 64 -5.24 17.43 -3.83
C SER A 64 -6.55 18.07 -3.35
N SER A 65 -7.67 17.40 -3.61
CA SER A 65 -9.00 17.87 -3.17
C SER A 65 -9.14 17.86 -1.64
N LEU A 66 -8.69 16.80 -0.97
CA LEU A 66 -8.77 16.68 0.48
C LEU A 66 -7.86 17.68 1.19
N HIS A 67 -6.63 17.85 0.69
CA HIS A 67 -5.67 18.81 1.22
C HIS A 67 -6.17 20.25 1.07
N ALA A 68 -6.67 20.64 -0.12
CA ALA A 68 -7.21 21.96 -0.37
C ALA A 68 -8.44 22.30 0.54
N LYS A 69 -9.16 21.27 0.99
CA LYS A 69 -10.29 21.40 1.92
C LYS A 69 -9.89 21.36 3.40
N GLY A 70 -8.59 21.32 3.72
CA GLY A 70 -8.05 21.36 5.08
C GLY A 70 -8.23 20.06 5.85
N VAL A 71 -8.36 18.93 5.17
CA VAL A 71 -8.35 17.61 5.82
C VAL A 71 -6.95 17.36 6.40
N LYS A 72 -6.88 16.87 7.63
CA LYS A 72 -5.59 16.59 8.28
C LYS A 72 -4.81 15.52 7.51
N VAL A 73 -3.52 15.74 7.39
CA VAL A 73 -2.55 14.89 6.69
C VAL A 73 -2.66 13.41 7.10
N ASN A 74 -2.79 13.12 8.40
CA ASN A 74 -2.92 11.74 8.90
C ASN A 74 -4.20 11.03 8.41
N HIS A 75 -5.29 11.77 8.19
CA HIS A 75 -6.51 11.16 7.62
C HIS A 75 -6.35 10.91 6.12
N ILE A 76 -5.63 11.79 5.43
CA ILE A 76 -5.32 11.62 4.01
C ILE A 76 -4.42 10.39 3.83
N SER A 77 -3.32 10.26 4.60
CA SER A 77 -2.40 9.12 4.49
C SER A 77 -3.10 7.79 4.74
N ASN A 78 -3.90 7.69 5.80
CA ASN A 78 -4.66 6.47 6.08
C ASN A 78 -5.60 6.07 4.93
N LEU A 79 -6.29 7.05 4.36
CA LEU A 79 -7.20 6.81 3.24
C LEU A 79 -6.45 6.36 1.98
N ILE A 80 -5.37 7.07 1.65
CA ILE A 80 -4.56 6.76 0.47
C ILE A 80 -3.87 5.40 0.63
N GLY A 81 -3.34 5.07 1.79
CA GLY A 81 -2.77 3.75 2.06
C GLY A 81 -3.76 2.62 1.84
N GLN A 82 -5.03 2.78 2.28
CA GLN A 82 -6.07 1.81 2.02
C GLN A 82 -6.37 1.65 0.51
N LEU A 83 -6.39 2.75 -0.24
CA LEU A 83 -6.62 2.72 -1.68
C LEU A 83 -5.42 2.16 -2.44
N ASN A 84 -4.19 2.51 -2.05
CA ASN A 84 -2.96 1.92 -2.59
C ASN A 84 -2.95 0.40 -2.38
N THR A 85 -3.25 -0.06 -1.17
CA THR A 85 -3.37 -1.51 -0.89
C THR A 85 -4.31 -2.19 -1.89
N LYS A 86 -5.44 -1.59 -2.24
CA LYS A 86 -6.38 -2.14 -3.24
C LYS A 86 -5.83 -2.12 -4.65
N VAL A 87 -5.05 -1.10 -5.01
CA VAL A 87 -4.33 -1.06 -6.31
C VAL A 87 -3.33 -2.22 -6.38
N TYR A 88 -2.53 -2.44 -5.35
CA TYR A 88 -1.58 -3.56 -5.30
C TYR A 88 -2.28 -4.93 -5.34
N GLN A 89 -3.38 -5.09 -4.59
CA GLN A 89 -4.19 -6.31 -4.62
C GLN A 89 -4.70 -6.59 -6.03
N LYS A 90 -5.26 -5.59 -6.68
CA LYS A 90 -5.82 -5.74 -8.02
C LYS A 90 -4.75 -5.97 -9.07
N LEU A 91 -3.60 -5.31 -8.96
CA LEU A 91 -2.45 -5.52 -9.83
C LEU A 91 -1.94 -6.96 -9.72
N TYR A 92 -1.79 -7.48 -8.49
CA TYR A 92 -1.41 -8.86 -8.23
C TYR A 92 -2.41 -9.84 -8.85
N GLU A 93 -3.72 -9.58 -8.72
CA GLU A 93 -4.77 -10.40 -9.33
C GLU A 93 -4.75 -10.37 -10.86
N LEU A 94 -4.43 -9.24 -11.47
CA LEU A 94 -4.43 -9.12 -12.93
C LEU A 94 -3.18 -9.77 -13.56
N ILE A 95 -2.05 -9.75 -12.85
CA ILE A 95 -0.76 -10.22 -13.38
C ILE A 95 -0.52 -11.70 -13.04
N LEU A 96 -0.77 -12.14 -11.79
CA LEU A 96 -0.47 -13.52 -11.42
C LEU A 96 -1.57 -14.51 -11.83
N PRO A 97 -1.21 -15.69 -12.38
CA PRO A 97 -2.12 -16.81 -12.55
C PRO A 97 -2.74 -17.27 -11.22
N LYS A 98 -3.98 -17.72 -11.25
CA LYS A 98 -4.75 -18.10 -10.05
C LYS A 98 -4.04 -19.17 -9.20
N GLU A 99 -3.41 -20.14 -9.85
CA GLU A 99 -2.69 -21.27 -9.27
C GLU A 99 -1.45 -20.86 -8.48
N LEU A 100 -0.84 -19.72 -8.82
CA LEU A 100 0.33 -19.19 -8.13
C LEU A 100 -0.02 -18.27 -6.95
N ARG A 101 -1.21 -17.64 -6.96
CA ARG A 101 -1.57 -16.58 -5.99
C ARG A 101 -1.55 -17.04 -4.53
N ASN A 102 -2.01 -18.26 -4.26
CA ASN A 102 -2.09 -18.79 -2.89
C ASN A 102 -0.76 -19.37 -2.38
N ASN A 103 0.23 -19.52 -3.26
CA ASN A 103 1.55 -20.01 -2.91
C ASN A 103 2.56 -18.87 -2.62
N ALA A 104 2.11 -17.63 -2.67
CA ALA A 104 2.95 -16.47 -2.37
C ALA A 104 2.17 -15.38 -1.65
N CYS A 105 2.90 -14.50 -0.97
CA CYS A 105 2.40 -13.28 -0.32
C CYS A 105 3.16 -12.08 -0.87
N PHE A 106 2.46 -11.16 -1.52
CA PHE A 106 3.00 -9.88 -1.94
C PHE A 106 2.93 -8.90 -0.77
N ILE A 107 4.04 -8.30 -0.43
CA ILE A 107 4.19 -7.41 0.72
C ILE A 107 4.71 -6.05 0.29
N VAL A 108 4.31 -5.01 1.00
CA VAL A 108 4.89 -3.67 0.95
C VAL A 108 5.65 -3.40 2.23
N MET A 109 6.66 -2.53 2.17
CA MET A 109 7.61 -2.29 3.27
C MET A 109 7.85 -0.79 3.46
N GLY A 110 8.75 -0.42 4.34
CA GLY A 110 9.15 0.97 4.57
C GLY A 110 7.97 1.90 4.89
N SER A 111 7.94 3.08 4.28
CA SER A 111 6.89 4.08 4.51
C SER A 111 5.49 3.61 4.11
N GLU A 112 5.38 2.77 3.08
CA GLU A 112 4.11 2.18 2.66
C GLU A 112 3.63 1.12 3.66
N GLY A 113 4.53 0.28 4.15
CA GLY A 113 4.23 -0.69 5.21
C GLY A 113 3.72 -0.04 6.50
N ARG A 114 4.24 1.15 6.84
CA ARG A 114 3.77 1.97 7.99
C ARG A 114 2.54 2.83 7.71
N ASN A 115 2.00 2.78 6.48
CA ASN A 115 0.84 3.56 6.05
C ASN A 115 1.04 5.09 6.18
N GLU A 116 2.27 5.56 5.93
CA GLU A 116 2.67 6.97 6.06
C GLU A 116 2.67 7.72 4.72
N GLN A 117 2.52 7.01 3.61
CA GLN A 117 2.52 7.60 2.28
C GLN A 117 1.27 8.45 2.02
N ILE A 118 1.48 9.67 1.49
CA ILE A 118 0.42 10.56 1.04
C ILE A 118 0.46 10.70 -0.48
N ILE A 119 1.66 10.80 -1.03
CA ILE A 119 1.90 10.81 -2.47
C ILE A 119 2.60 9.50 -2.85
N LYS A 120 2.60 9.17 -4.14
CA LYS A 120 3.37 8.03 -4.63
C LYS A 120 4.85 8.32 -4.43
N THR A 121 5.44 7.70 -3.42
CA THR A 121 6.89 7.64 -3.19
C THR A 121 7.46 6.42 -3.89
N ASP A 122 8.75 6.18 -3.76
CA ASP A 122 9.40 4.97 -4.23
C ASP A 122 8.70 3.71 -3.71
N GLN A 123 8.76 2.66 -4.51
CA GLN A 123 8.12 1.39 -4.20
C GLN A 123 9.07 0.49 -3.42
N ASP A 124 8.72 0.19 -2.16
CA ASP A 124 9.39 -0.81 -1.35
C ASP A 124 8.50 -2.04 -1.23
N ASN A 125 8.80 -3.10 -1.96
CA ASN A 125 7.96 -4.28 -1.99
C ASN A 125 8.76 -5.57 -2.18
N ALA A 126 8.14 -6.70 -1.79
CA ALA A 126 8.77 -8.00 -1.84
C ALA A 126 7.74 -9.13 -2.04
N LEU A 127 8.22 -10.34 -2.32
CA LEU A 127 7.40 -11.53 -2.41
C LEU A 127 7.93 -12.61 -1.47
N VAL A 128 7.06 -13.11 -0.60
CA VAL A 128 7.30 -14.29 0.24
C VAL A 128 6.63 -15.48 -0.42
N ILE A 129 7.38 -16.49 -0.80
CA ILE A 129 6.91 -17.68 -1.51
C ILE A 129 6.87 -18.87 -0.54
N LYS A 130 5.88 -19.72 -0.68
CA LYS A 130 5.75 -20.96 0.08
C LYS A 130 6.94 -21.89 -0.23
N ASP A 131 7.48 -22.54 0.81
CA ASP A 131 8.55 -23.52 0.65
C ASP A 131 8.14 -24.67 -0.29
N GLY A 132 9.09 -25.15 -1.07
CA GLY A 132 8.88 -26.21 -2.07
C GLY A 132 8.32 -25.72 -3.41
N ILE A 133 8.13 -24.41 -3.57
CA ILE A 133 7.74 -23.80 -4.84
C ILE A 133 8.95 -23.11 -5.46
N GLU A 134 9.17 -23.34 -6.76
CA GLU A 134 10.26 -22.75 -7.52
C GLU A 134 10.09 -21.24 -7.67
N VAL A 135 11.05 -20.45 -7.15
CA VAL A 135 11.04 -18.98 -7.21
C VAL A 135 11.02 -18.46 -8.65
N GLU A 136 11.69 -19.16 -9.57
CA GLU A 136 11.79 -18.77 -10.98
C GLU A 136 10.43 -18.67 -11.68
N GLN A 137 9.41 -19.42 -11.20
CA GLN A 137 8.03 -19.32 -11.74
C GLN A 137 7.41 -17.94 -11.55
N TYR A 138 7.88 -17.16 -10.56
CA TYR A 138 7.37 -15.82 -10.27
C TYR A 138 8.12 -14.71 -10.98
N LYS A 139 9.35 -14.92 -11.43
CA LYS A 139 10.26 -13.89 -11.94
C LYS A 139 9.65 -13.01 -13.04
N PHE A 140 8.99 -13.63 -14.03
CA PHE A 140 8.31 -12.89 -15.08
C PHE A 140 7.23 -11.96 -14.51
N TYR A 141 6.38 -12.48 -13.63
CA TYR A 141 5.26 -11.73 -13.06
C TYR A 141 5.73 -10.61 -12.14
N MET A 142 6.82 -10.81 -11.41
CA MET A 142 7.39 -9.80 -10.52
C MET A 142 7.99 -8.63 -11.29
N ASN A 143 8.64 -8.90 -12.41
CA ASN A 143 9.09 -7.86 -13.32
C ASN A 143 7.91 -7.07 -13.90
N GLU A 144 6.84 -7.74 -14.30
CA GLU A 144 5.63 -7.07 -14.79
C GLU A 144 4.94 -6.24 -13.70
N ILE A 145 4.90 -6.70 -12.43
CA ILE A 145 4.39 -5.89 -11.31
C ILE A 145 5.22 -4.61 -11.15
N THR A 146 6.54 -4.71 -11.06
CA THR A 146 7.43 -3.55 -10.92
C THR A 146 7.26 -2.56 -12.07
N LYS A 147 7.25 -3.05 -13.31
CA LYS A 147 7.06 -2.24 -14.52
C LYS A 147 5.71 -1.50 -14.50
N ASN A 148 4.63 -2.18 -14.15
CA ASN A 148 3.30 -1.55 -14.09
C ASN A 148 3.19 -0.54 -12.95
N LEU A 149 3.81 -0.79 -11.79
CA LEU A 149 3.86 0.20 -10.72
C LEU A 149 4.58 1.48 -11.16
N ILE A 150 5.71 1.35 -11.89
CA ILE A 150 6.41 2.50 -12.49
C ILE A 150 5.47 3.24 -13.44
N ASP A 151 4.78 2.53 -14.32
CA ASP A 151 3.83 3.10 -15.28
C ASP A 151 2.62 3.77 -14.60
N PHE A 152 2.23 3.30 -13.42
CA PHE A 152 1.20 3.92 -12.57
C PHE A 152 1.73 5.15 -11.81
N GLY A 153 3.03 5.47 -11.92
CA GLY A 153 3.67 6.63 -11.32
C GLY A 153 4.24 6.40 -9.92
N TYR A 154 4.51 5.15 -9.53
CA TYR A 154 5.33 4.83 -8.35
C TYR A 154 6.80 4.83 -8.77
N PRO A 155 7.66 5.74 -8.26
CA PRO A 155 9.07 5.78 -8.62
C PRO A 155 9.83 4.50 -8.30
N ILE A 156 10.93 4.29 -8.98
CA ILE A 156 11.88 3.20 -8.67
C ILE A 156 12.53 3.49 -7.33
N CYS A 157 12.65 2.48 -6.47
CA CYS A 157 13.44 2.57 -5.24
C CYS A 157 14.94 2.59 -5.59
N GLU A 158 15.64 3.65 -5.18
CA GLU A 158 17.10 3.76 -5.38
C GLU A 158 17.88 2.64 -4.68
N GLY A 159 17.36 2.14 -3.55
CA GLY A 159 17.87 0.99 -2.81
C GLY A 159 17.58 -0.36 -3.48
N ASN A 160 16.87 -0.36 -4.63
CA ASN A 160 16.45 -1.57 -5.35
C ASN A 160 15.65 -2.56 -4.46
N ILE A 161 14.84 -2.02 -3.55
CA ILE A 161 13.98 -2.80 -2.63
C ILE A 161 12.66 -3.08 -3.34
N MET A 162 12.73 -3.86 -4.39
CA MET A 162 11.59 -4.15 -5.27
C MET A 162 11.50 -5.64 -5.55
N VAL A 163 10.27 -6.10 -5.72
CA VAL A 163 9.96 -7.52 -5.96
C VAL A 163 10.63 -8.08 -7.23
N SER A 164 11.02 -7.23 -8.20
CA SER A 164 11.82 -7.64 -9.36
C SER A 164 13.28 -7.95 -9.02
N ASN A 165 13.78 -7.51 -7.86
CA ASN A 165 15.09 -7.89 -7.37
C ASN A 165 15.00 -9.27 -6.69
N PRO A 166 15.77 -10.28 -7.13
CA PRO A 166 15.75 -11.61 -6.53
C PRO A 166 16.01 -11.64 -5.02
N PHE A 167 16.73 -10.64 -4.49
CA PHE A 167 16.98 -10.51 -3.05
C PHE A 167 15.67 -10.33 -2.25
N TRP A 168 14.65 -9.70 -2.84
CA TRP A 168 13.35 -9.45 -2.22
C TRP A 168 12.26 -10.41 -2.74
N CYS A 169 12.62 -11.48 -3.44
CA CYS A 169 11.72 -12.52 -3.94
C CYS A 169 12.24 -13.89 -3.51
N LYS A 170 11.79 -14.39 -2.35
CA LYS A 170 12.36 -15.58 -1.68
C LYS A 170 11.28 -16.45 -1.06
N THR A 171 11.63 -17.72 -0.81
CA THR A 171 10.82 -18.65 -0.01
C THR A 171 10.82 -18.26 1.47
N VAL A 172 9.87 -18.81 2.23
CA VAL A 172 9.79 -18.59 3.69
C VAL A 172 11.09 -19.01 4.37
N ASN A 173 11.66 -20.17 4.00
CA ASN A 173 12.91 -20.64 4.60
C ASN A 173 14.11 -19.77 4.25
N GLU A 174 14.19 -19.28 3.01
CA GLU A 174 15.23 -18.32 2.61
C GLU A 174 15.12 -17.00 3.39
N TYR A 175 13.91 -16.46 3.57
CA TYR A 175 13.71 -15.28 4.42
C TYR A 175 14.04 -15.53 5.88
N LYS A 176 13.73 -16.71 6.44
CA LYS A 176 14.15 -17.07 7.81
C LYS A 176 15.66 -17.07 7.98
N ASN A 177 16.40 -17.54 6.97
CA ASN A 177 17.86 -17.53 6.99
C ASN A 177 18.39 -16.09 6.85
N GLU A 178 17.82 -15.29 5.95
CA GLU A 178 18.23 -13.89 5.80
C GLU A 178 17.95 -13.06 7.06
N THR A 179 16.76 -13.17 7.64
CA THR A 179 16.44 -12.45 8.89
C THR A 179 17.33 -12.89 10.05
N ALA A 180 17.67 -14.16 10.14
CA ALA A 180 18.66 -14.64 11.12
C ALA A 180 20.04 -13.99 10.89
N ARG A 181 20.51 -13.95 9.64
CA ARG A 181 21.78 -13.31 9.27
C ARG A 181 21.78 -11.81 9.62
N TRP A 182 20.68 -11.09 9.35
CA TRP A 182 20.57 -9.67 9.68
C TRP A 182 20.68 -9.40 11.18
N ILE A 183 20.16 -10.32 12.02
CA ILE A 183 20.23 -10.22 13.48
C ILE A 183 21.63 -10.62 14.01
N GLU A 184 22.27 -11.64 13.42
CA GLU A 184 23.50 -12.25 13.94
C GLU A 184 24.77 -11.56 13.46
N ALA A 185 24.75 -10.98 12.25
CA ALA A 185 25.88 -10.29 11.64
C ALA A 185 25.65 -8.77 11.61
N PRO A 186 25.97 -8.04 12.67
CA PRO A 186 25.73 -6.60 12.74
C PRO A 186 26.49 -5.86 11.65
N GLY A 187 25.76 -4.94 10.96
CA GLY A 187 26.28 -4.11 9.88
C GLY A 187 25.21 -3.17 9.38
N ILE A 188 25.61 -2.01 8.84
CA ILE A 188 24.66 -0.96 8.42
C ILE A 188 23.62 -1.52 7.46
N GLN A 189 24.02 -2.30 6.46
CA GLN A 189 23.11 -2.87 5.47
C GLN A 189 22.13 -3.86 6.11
N ASN A 190 22.61 -4.77 6.96
CA ASN A 190 21.76 -5.75 7.63
C ASN A 190 20.74 -5.07 8.56
N TYR A 191 21.12 -4.00 9.25
CA TYR A 191 20.18 -3.23 10.06
C TYR A 191 19.15 -2.51 9.22
N MET A 192 19.53 -1.95 8.07
CA MET A 192 18.59 -1.32 7.13
C MET A 192 17.61 -2.34 6.58
N ASP A 193 18.10 -3.50 6.08
CA ASP A 193 17.25 -4.54 5.52
C ASP A 193 16.28 -5.09 6.57
N LEU A 194 16.75 -5.30 7.82
CA LEU A 194 15.92 -5.73 8.93
C LEU A 194 14.84 -4.69 9.27
N ALA A 195 15.19 -3.41 9.36
CA ALA A 195 14.26 -2.33 9.67
C ALA A 195 13.19 -2.21 8.59
N ILE A 196 13.57 -2.24 7.31
CA ILE A 196 12.65 -2.16 6.19
C ILE A 196 11.71 -3.38 6.18
N PHE A 197 12.26 -4.59 6.41
CA PHE A 197 11.45 -5.81 6.45
C PHE A 197 10.52 -5.85 7.67
N PHE A 198 10.93 -5.29 8.80
CA PHE A 198 10.11 -5.22 10.02
C PHE A 198 8.80 -4.47 9.79
N ASP A 199 8.82 -3.41 8.99
CA ASP A 199 7.65 -2.63 8.61
C ASP A 199 6.75 -3.33 7.59
N SER A 200 7.08 -4.55 7.14
CA SER A 200 6.36 -5.25 6.08
C SER A 200 4.88 -5.47 6.41
N PHE A 201 4.04 -5.29 5.39
CA PHE A 201 2.60 -5.50 5.45
C PHE A 201 2.13 -6.33 4.25
N ALA A 202 1.30 -7.36 4.51
CA ALA A 202 0.77 -8.24 3.46
C ALA A 202 -0.37 -7.56 2.70
N VAL A 203 -0.18 -7.29 1.40
CA VAL A 203 -1.20 -6.65 0.56
C VAL A 203 -1.99 -7.65 -0.27
N ALA A 204 -1.38 -8.74 -0.76
CA ALA A 204 -2.08 -9.73 -1.58
C ALA A 204 -1.52 -11.14 -1.39
N GLY A 205 -2.27 -12.16 -1.81
CA GLY A 205 -1.88 -13.57 -1.71
C GLY A 205 -2.10 -14.17 -0.33
N ASN A 206 -1.29 -15.15 0.04
CA ASN A 206 -1.40 -15.90 1.30
C ASN A 206 -0.71 -15.17 2.45
N LYS A 207 -1.46 -14.42 3.23
CA LYS A 207 -0.96 -13.61 4.35
C LYS A 207 -0.31 -14.42 5.47
N GLU A 208 -0.69 -15.68 5.64
CA GLU A 208 -0.14 -16.57 6.66
C GLU A 208 1.38 -16.79 6.48
N LEU A 209 1.88 -16.69 5.25
CA LEU A 209 3.32 -16.80 4.97
C LEU A 209 4.11 -15.67 5.67
N LEU A 210 3.60 -14.43 5.62
CA LEU A 210 4.22 -13.30 6.30
C LEU A 210 4.04 -13.37 7.82
N ILE A 211 2.86 -13.77 8.31
CA ILE A 211 2.58 -13.90 9.74
C ILE A 211 3.58 -14.89 10.36
N ASN A 212 3.69 -16.09 9.80
CA ASN A 212 4.63 -17.12 10.28
C ASN A 212 6.09 -16.65 10.24
N LEU A 213 6.44 -15.85 9.25
CA LEU A 213 7.80 -15.31 9.12
C LEU A 213 8.08 -14.22 10.17
N LYS A 214 7.11 -13.35 10.44
CA LYS A 214 7.22 -12.33 11.49
C LYS A 214 7.28 -12.95 12.88
N ASP A 215 6.47 -13.96 13.16
CA ASP A 215 6.49 -14.68 14.44
C ASP A 215 7.86 -15.32 14.68
N ASN A 216 8.46 -15.92 13.64
CA ASN A 216 9.82 -16.45 13.74
C ASN A 216 10.87 -15.34 14.01
N LEU A 217 10.73 -14.19 13.34
CA LEU A 217 11.59 -13.03 13.55
C LEU A 217 11.49 -12.51 14.99
N PHE A 218 10.26 -12.33 15.51
CA PHE A 218 10.04 -11.86 16.88
C PHE A 218 10.61 -12.81 17.92
N ASN A 219 10.40 -14.11 17.75
CA ASN A 219 10.98 -15.11 18.68
C ASN A 219 12.51 -15.02 18.71
N LYS A 220 13.15 -14.91 17.55
CA LYS A 220 14.62 -14.75 17.49
C LYS A 220 15.15 -13.46 18.12
N LEU A 221 14.37 -12.39 18.10
CA LEU A 221 14.72 -11.11 18.76
C LEU A 221 14.54 -11.18 20.27
N HIS A 222 13.58 -11.99 20.77
CA HIS A 222 13.36 -12.20 22.20
C HIS A 222 14.38 -13.12 22.86
N ASP A 223 14.93 -14.06 22.10
CA ASP A 223 15.92 -15.05 22.60
C ASP A 223 17.34 -14.46 22.72
N LYS A 224 17.53 -13.18 22.43
CA LYS A 224 18.79 -12.43 22.57
C LYS A 224 18.71 -11.36 23.65
#